data_2f8978f0e90022321edfe89e67ef67d6
#
_entry.id   2f8978f0e90022321edfe89e67ef67d6
#
_cell.length_a   1.000
_cell.length_b   1.000
_cell.length_c   1.000
_cell.angle_alpha   90.00
_cell.angle_beta   90.00
_cell.angle_gamma   90.00
#
_symmetry.space_group_name_H-M   'P 1'
#
loop_
_entity.id
_entity.type
_entity.pdbx_description
1 polymer ?
#
loop_
_entity_poly.entity_id
_entity_poly.type
_entity_poly.pdbx_seq_one_letter_code
_entity_poly.pdbx_strand_id
1 'polypeptide(L)'
;MVICELADVELASLLRRARRDGRIDDDGVSERLDAYRAHTAATGPLAVVPLTQATIGRARELVLKTTVRTLDALHLAAAQLLAEVSKEEIILLTRDAAQATAAAALGFSLYAVPETRP
;
A
#
# COMPACT_ATOMS: atom_id res chain seq x y z
N MET A 1 10.33 6.63 -0.49
CA MET A 1 9.22 5.70 -0.73
C MET A 1 8.06 6.04 0.19
N VAL A 2 6.86 5.91 -0.27
CA VAL A 2 5.66 6.33 0.47
C VAL A 2 4.67 5.18 0.51
N ILE A 3 4.01 4.99 1.66
CA ILE A 3 2.95 4.01 1.84
C ILE A 3 1.73 4.67 2.49
N CYS A 4 0.55 4.10 2.29
CA CYS A 4 -0.66 4.51 2.98
C CYS A 4 -0.68 3.90 4.39
N GLU A 5 -1.21 4.61 5.39
CA GLU A 5 -1.26 4.10 6.77
C GLU A 5 -2.05 2.80 6.94
N LEU A 6 -2.92 2.45 5.97
CA LEU A 6 -3.56 1.14 5.95
C LEU A 6 -2.57 -0.01 5.89
N ALA A 7 -1.37 0.20 5.35
CA ALA A 7 -0.34 -0.82 5.28
C ALA A 7 0.03 -1.37 6.66
N ASP A 8 -0.09 -0.57 7.71
CA ASP A 8 0.15 -0.97 9.10
C ASP A 8 -0.75 -2.17 9.47
N VAL A 9 -2.05 -2.02 9.26
CA VAL A 9 -3.02 -3.07 9.59
C VAL A 9 -2.91 -4.25 8.64
N GLU A 10 -2.66 -3.99 7.37
CA GLU A 10 -2.47 -5.05 6.37
C GLU A 10 -1.26 -5.91 6.71
N LEU A 11 -0.15 -5.30 7.10
CA LEU A 11 1.04 -6.03 7.52
C LEU A 11 0.73 -6.92 8.74
N ALA A 12 0.06 -6.38 9.74
CA ALA A 12 -0.34 -7.16 10.92
C ALA A 12 -1.19 -8.38 10.52
N SER A 13 -2.12 -8.20 9.61
CA SER A 13 -2.97 -9.28 9.09
C SER A 13 -2.16 -10.34 8.35
N LEU A 14 -1.21 -9.94 7.52
CA LEU A 14 -0.32 -10.85 6.80
C LEU A 14 0.56 -11.65 7.76
N LEU A 15 1.12 -11.00 8.77
CA LEU A 15 1.99 -11.66 9.74
C LEU A 15 1.21 -12.66 10.58
N ARG A 16 -0.02 -12.33 10.96
CA ARG A 16 -0.90 -13.26 11.69
C ARG A 16 -1.17 -14.52 10.87
N ARG A 17 -1.46 -14.36 9.58
CA ARG A 17 -1.69 -15.51 8.69
C ARG A 17 -0.45 -16.35 8.50
N ALA A 18 0.71 -15.73 8.32
CA ALA A 18 1.98 -16.44 8.17
C ALA A 18 2.34 -17.24 9.42
N ARG A 19 2.08 -16.70 10.61
CA ARG A 19 2.27 -17.41 11.87
C ARG A 19 1.31 -18.59 11.99
N ARG A 20 0.04 -18.39 11.69
CA ARG A 20 -0.98 -19.45 11.71
C ARG A 20 -0.60 -20.61 10.77
N ASP A 21 -0.06 -20.28 9.61
CA ASP A 21 0.32 -21.26 8.59
C ASP A 21 1.71 -21.87 8.85
N GLY A 22 2.36 -21.52 9.95
CA GLY A 22 3.65 -22.08 10.35
C GLY A 22 4.87 -21.57 9.57
N ARG A 23 4.70 -20.50 8.77
CA ARG A 23 5.80 -19.94 7.97
C ARG A 23 6.75 -19.07 8.79
N ILE A 24 6.25 -18.49 9.87
CA ILE A 24 7.04 -17.73 10.85
C ILE A 24 6.54 -18.06 12.25
N ASP A 25 7.38 -17.85 13.25
CA ASP A 25 7.04 -17.95 14.66
C ASP A 25 6.78 -16.56 15.28
N ASP A 26 6.52 -16.51 16.59
CA ASP A 26 6.26 -15.25 17.29
C ASP A 26 7.45 -14.31 17.23
N ASP A 27 8.67 -14.81 17.30
CA ASP A 27 9.87 -13.99 17.16
C ASP A 27 9.96 -13.41 15.75
N GLY A 28 9.61 -14.17 14.74
CA GLY A 28 9.55 -13.70 13.36
C GLY A 28 8.52 -12.58 13.16
N VAL A 29 7.38 -12.66 13.83
CA VAL A 29 6.37 -11.58 13.83
C VAL A 29 6.96 -10.33 14.45
N SER A 30 7.56 -10.43 15.64
CA SER A 30 8.14 -9.29 16.36
C SER A 30 9.25 -8.62 15.57
N GLU A 31 10.14 -9.40 14.96
CA GLU A 31 11.23 -8.87 14.14
C GLU A 31 10.72 -8.05 12.96
N ARG A 32 9.68 -8.53 12.28
CA ARG A 32 9.11 -7.83 11.12
C ARG A 32 8.37 -6.57 11.51
N LEU A 33 7.65 -6.58 12.65
CA LEU A 33 6.99 -5.39 13.17
C LEU A 33 8.01 -4.33 13.60
N ASP A 34 9.11 -4.75 14.23
CA ASP A 34 10.18 -3.84 14.63
C ASP A 34 10.86 -3.22 13.41
N ALA A 35 11.11 -4.02 12.37
CA ALA A 35 11.65 -3.53 11.11
C ALA A 35 10.71 -2.50 10.46
N TYR A 36 9.41 -2.78 10.43
CA TYR A 36 8.42 -1.85 9.90
C TYR A 36 8.39 -0.53 10.66
N ARG A 37 8.41 -0.59 12.00
CA ARG A 37 8.46 0.62 12.85
C ARG A 37 9.71 1.44 12.57
N ALA A 38 10.85 0.79 12.43
CA ALA A 38 12.10 1.48 12.11
C ALA A 38 12.04 2.17 10.74
N HIS A 39 11.49 1.49 9.72
CA HIS A 39 11.37 2.04 8.37
C HIS A 39 10.36 3.18 8.27
N THR A 40 9.34 3.20 9.12
CA THR A 40 8.29 4.22 9.12
C THR A 40 8.50 5.32 10.17
N ALA A 41 9.56 5.24 10.96
CA ALA A 41 9.94 6.29 11.89
C ALA A 41 10.25 7.59 11.13
N ALA A 42 10.24 8.72 11.84
CA ALA A 42 10.44 10.04 11.24
C ALA A 42 11.73 10.15 10.40
N THR A 43 12.77 9.40 10.76
CA THR A 43 14.06 9.36 10.04
C THR A 43 14.19 8.13 9.11
N GLY A 44 13.15 7.31 9.05
CA GLY A 44 13.16 6.09 8.24
C GLY A 44 12.92 6.37 6.76
N PRO A 45 13.18 5.35 5.90
CA PRO A 45 13.06 5.50 4.46
C PRO A 45 11.61 5.50 3.94
N LEU A 46 10.63 5.11 4.76
CA LEU A 46 9.24 5.07 4.37
C LEU A 46 8.45 6.20 5.01
N ALA A 47 7.85 7.05 4.20
CA ALA A 47 6.89 8.05 4.65
C ALA A 47 5.48 7.44 4.62
N VAL A 48 4.69 7.69 5.66
CA VAL A 48 3.32 7.18 5.77
C VAL A 48 2.34 8.30 5.44
N VAL A 49 1.48 8.05 4.46
CA VAL A 49 0.39 8.96 4.09
C VAL A 49 -0.82 8.62 4.94
N PRO A 50 -1.34 9.57 5.73
CA PRO A 50 -2.49 9.32 6.58
C PRO A 50 -3.77 9.12 5.77
N LEU A 51 -4.66 8.30 6.31
CA LEU A 51 -6.00 8.09 5.77
C LEU A 51 -6.91 9.25 6.21
N THR A 52 -7.24 10.14 5.28
CA THR A 52 -8.05 11.32 5.56
C THR A 52 -9.45 11.19 4.97
N GLN A 53 -10.34 12.11 5.29
CA GLN A 53 -11.67 12.18 4.66
C GLN A 53 -11.56 12.37 3.15
N ALA A 54 -10.58 13.14 2.69
CA ALA A 54 -10.32 13.32 1.26
C ALA A 54 -9.94 11.99 0.60
N THR A 55 -9.12 11.17 1.28
CA THR A 55 -8.74 9.84 0.79
C THR A 55 -9.96 8.94 0.64
N ILE A 56 -10.83 8.93 1.66
CA ILE A 56 -12.05 8.12 1.65
C ILE A 56 -12.98 8.55 0.52
N GLY A 57 -13.18 9.84 0.34
CA GLY A 57 -14.01 10.38 -0.74
C GLY A 57 -13.50 10.01 -2.13
N ARG A 58 -12.18 10.14 -2.34
CA ARG A 58 -11.54 9.76 -3.58
C ARG A 58 -11.64 8.25 -3.83
N ALA A 59 -11.42 7.44 -2.82
CA ALA A 59 -11.52 5.99 -2.92
C ALA A 59 -12.93 5.55 -3.28
N ARG A 60 -13.95 6.19 -2.71
CA ARG A 60 -15.35 5.92 -3.07
C ARG A 60 -15.62 6.18 -4.55
N GLU A 61 -15.12 7.28 -5.07
CA GLU A 61 -15.23 7.59 -6.51
C GLU A 61 -14.56 6.51 -7.36
N LEU A 62 -13.37 6.05 -6.97
CA LEU A 62 -12.65 5.00 -7.69
C LEU A 62 -13.41 3.68 -7.69
N VAL A 63 -13.99 3.27 -6.57
CA VAL A 63 -14.80 2.05 -6.48
C VAL A 63 -16.03 2.14 -7.38
N LEU A 64 -16.67 3.31 -7.43
CA LEU A 64 -17.87 3.51 -8.24
C LEU A 64 -17.59 3.56 -9.75
N LYS A 65 -16.39 4.00 -10.13
CA LYS A 65 -16.02 4.24 -11.55
C LYS A 65 -15.15 3.14 -12.16
N THR A 66 -14.57 2.28 -11.32
CA THR A 66 -13.64 1.23 -11.77
C THR A 66 -14.00 -0.11 -11.12
N THR A 67 -13.25 -1.16 -11.47
CA THR A 67 -13.40 -2.49 -10.87
C THR A 67 -12.48 -2.70 -9.66
N VAL A 68 -11.86 -1.64 -9.16
CA VAL A 68 -10.92 -1.71 -8.04
C VAL A 68 -11.65 -2.08 -6.75
N ARG A 69 -11.04 -2.96 -5.96
CA ARG A 69 -11.54 -3.34 -4.64
C ARG A 69 -11.24 -2.26 -3.61
N THR A 70 -11.94 -2.32 -2.48
CA THR A 70 -11.90 -1.28 -1.44
C THR A 70 -10.50 -0.91 -0.98
N LEU A 71 -9.67 -1.90 -0.59
CA LEU A 71 -8.31 -1.61 -0.10
C LEU A 71 -7.41 -1.03 -1.18
N ASP A 72 -7.51 -1.56 -2.39
CA ASP A 72 -6.75 -1.03 -3.53
C ASP A 72 -7.17 0.39 -3.87
N ALA A 73 -8.48 0.68 -3.81
CA ALA A 73 -8.99 2.03 -4.03
C ALA A 73 -8.44 3.02 -3.01
N LEU A 74 -8.32 2.63 -1.75
CA LEU A 74 -7.75 3.48 -0.69
C LEU A 74 -6.28 3.79 -0.94
N HIS A 75 -5.49 2.79 -1.34
CA HIS A 75 -4.08 2.99 -1.69
C HIS A 75 -3.92 3.89 -2.92
N LEU A 76 -4.71 3.67 -3.96
CA LEU A 76 -4.68 4.49 -5.17
C LEU A 76 -5.12 5.92 -4.90
N ALA A 77 -6.16 6.11 -4.08
CA ALA A 77 -6.62 7.43 -3.68
C ALA A 77 -5.55 8.20 -2.92
N ALA A 78 -4.87 7.55 -1.97
CA ALA A 78 -3.75 8.16 -1.24
C ALA A 78 -2.63 8.59 -2.19
N ALA A 79 -2.29 7.74 -3.16
CA ALA A 79 -1.27 8.05 -4.16
C ALA A 79 -1.67 9.22 -5.06
N GLN A 80 -2.92 9.28 -5.51
CA GLN A 80 -3.43 10.39 -6.32
C GLN A 80 -3.36 11.71 -5.57
N LEU A 81 -3.82 11.74 -4.32
CA LEU A 81 -3.80 12.95 -3.50
C LEU A 81 -2.37 13.42 -3.24
N LEU A 82 -1.45 12.49 -3.00
CA LEU A 82 -0.05 12.83 -2.83
C LEU A 82 0.53 13.43 -4.11
N ALA A 83 0.23 12.84 -5.27
CA ALA A 83 0.70 13.34 -6.56
C ALA A 83 0.21 14.77 -6.84
N GLU A 84 -1.06 15.06 -6.49
CA GLU A 84 -1.65 16.39 -6.66
C GLU A 84 -0.94 17.45 -5.80
N VAL A 85 -0.51 17.08 -4.59
CA VAL A 85 0.14 17.99 -3.65
C VAL A 85 1.63 18.15 -3.93
N SER A 86 2.33 17.06 -4.19
CA SER A 86 3.80 17.06 -4.33
C SER A 86 4.28 17.61 -5.66
N LYS A 87 3.44 17.57 -6.70
CA LYS A 87 3.80 17.92 -8.08
C LYS A 87 4.96 17.09 -8.65
N GLU A 88 5.32 16.01 -7.98
CA GLU A 88 6.32 15.07 -8.43
C GLU A 88 5.64 13.87 -9.08
N GLU A 89 6.38 13.20 -9.96
CA GLU A 89 5.91 11.94 -10.55
C GLU A 89 5.85 10.87 -9.46
N ILE A 90 4.69 10.23 -9.32
CA ILE A 90 4.50 9.12 -8.40
C ILE A 90 4.56 7.82 -9.20
N ILE A 91 5.50 6.96 -8.81
CA ILE A 91 5.63 5.63 -9.40
C ILE A 91 5.00 4.63 -8.44
N LEU A 92 4.01 3.90 -8.92
CA LEU A 92 3.31 2.91 -8.13
C LEU A 92 4.00 1.55 -8.23
N LEU A 93 4.35 0.97 -7.07
CA LEU A 93 4.93 -0.35 -6.97
C LEU A 93 3.83 -1.35 -6.60
N THR A 94 3.57 -2.33 -7.46
CA THR A 94 2.51 -3.30 -7.21
C THR A 94 2.84 -4.68 -7.79
N ARG A 95 2.34 -5.73 -7.13
CA ARG A 95 2.33 -7.11 -7.64
C ARG A 95 0.96 -7.52 -8.15
N ASP A 96 -0.07 -6.73 -7.87
CA ASP A 96 -1.45 -7.02 -8.23
C ASP A 96 -1.74 -6.51 -9.64
N ALA A 97 -2.09 -7.41 -10.56
CA ALA A 97 -2.36 -7.06 -11.95
C ALA A 97 -3.60 -6.16 -12.08
N ALA A 98 -4.64 -6.37 -11.27
CA ALA A 98 -5.83 -5.53 -11.29
C ALA A 98 -5.54 -4.13 -10.80
N GLN A 99 -4.74 -3.99 -9.74
CA GLN A 99 -4.30 -2.69 -9.24
C GLN A 99 -3.41 -1.99 -10.27
N ALA A 100 -2.48 -2.71 -10.92
CA ALA A 100 -1.63 -2.16 -11.96
C ALA A 100 -2.45 -1.61 -13.13
N THR A 101 -3.46 -2.37 -13.59
CA THR A 101 -4.35 -1.95 -14.67
C THR A 101 -5.11 -0.68 -14.29
N ALA A 102 -5.68 -0.64 -13.09
CA ALA A 102 -6.41 0.53 -12.60
C ALA A 102 -5.48 1.75 -12.46
N ALA A 103 -4.29 1.55 -11.93
CA ALA A 103 -3.31 2.62 -11.76
C ALA A 103 -2.86 3.20 -13.10
N ALA A 104 -2.62 2.36 -14.10
CA ALA A 104 -2.25 2.80 -15.45
C ALA A 104 -3.38 3.63 -16.07
N ALA A 105 -4.63 3.19 -15.91
CA ALA A 105 -5.80 3.93 -16.40
C ALA A 105 -5.95 5.30 -15.73
N LEU A 106 -5.46 5.45 -14.50
CA LEU A 106 -5.46 6.71 -13.76
C LEU A 106 -4.23 7.59 -14.04
N GLY A 107 -3.33 7.14 -14.90
CA GLY A 107 -2.17 7.91 -15.34
C GLY A 107 -0.92 7.73 -14.48
N PHE A 108 -0.87 6.74 -13.59
CA PHE A 108 0.33 6.47 -12.81
C PHE A 108 1.40 5.77 -13.65
N SER A 109 2.65 6.14 -13.40
CA SER A 109 3.80 5.34 -13.83
C SER A 109 3.90 4.11 -12.92
N LEU A 110 4.20 2.97 -13.52
CA LEU A 110 4.21 1.70 -12.81
C LEU A 110 5.61 1.09 -12.75
N TYR A 111 5.92 0.51 -11.59
CA TYR A 111 6.98 -0.45 -11.44
C TYR A 111 6.35 -1.77 -10.98
N ALA A 112 6.19 -2.70 -11.90
CA ALA A 112 5.62 -4.00 -11.58
C ALA A 112 6.68 -4.90 -10.93
N VAL A 113 6.37 -5.44 -9.74
CA VAL A 113 7.23 -6.39 -9.07
C VAL A 113 6.85 -7.79 -9.57
N PRO A 114 7.82 -8.56 -10.10
CA PRO A 114 7.54 -9.92 -10.56
C PRO A 114 6.98 -10.77 -9.42
N GLU A 115 5.97 -11.56 -9.74
CA GLU A 115 5.41 -12.51 -8.80
C GLU A 115 6.45 -13.60 -8.52
N THR A 116 6.90 -13.70 -7.27
CA THR A 116 7.79 -14.80 -6.85
C THR A 116 6.95 -16.00 -6.47
N ARG A 117 7.12 -17.07 -7.22
CA ARG A 117 6.52 -18.36 -6.85
C ARG A 117 7.49 -19.11 -5.94
N PRO A 118 6.97 -19.73 -4.87
CA PRO A 118 7.78 -20.60 -4.04
C PRO A 118 8.23 -21.83 -4.81
#